data_100af6ba5c2417bdab31608f7a6ff6e2
#
_entry.id   100af6ba5c2417bdab31608f7a6ff6e2
#
_cell.length_a   1.000
_cell.length_b   1.000
_cell.length_c   1.000
_cell.angle_alpha   90.00
_cell.angle_beta   90.00
_cell.angle_gamma   90.00
#
_symmetry.space_group_name_H-M   'P 1'
#
loop_
_entity.id
_entity.type
_entity.pdbx_description
1 polymer ?
#
loop_
_entity_poly.entity_id
_entity_poly.type
_entity_poly.pdbx_seq_one_letter_code
_entity_poly.pdbx_strand_id
1 'polypeptide(L)'
;HNWQVEANMEILRGWTMTAAFRYTDVKQTSFNTTANEWQLRDKPLQNKFKGIITTSYQTPLKTWQFDLTAQFNGEGRMPDGFVVPEGSSQYTSHNGYIYHKWYPQLLGQITKFFRTWSIYLGAENMTNFRQDNPIVGERLEAKDERYVNPQSANFDASMIWAPIHG
;
A
#
# COMPACT_ATOMS: atom_id res chain seq x y z
N HIS A 1 5.68 -18.78 4.99
CA HIS A 1 5.44 -18.51 6.42
C HIS A 1 4.68 -17.20 6.55
N ASN A 2 3.74 -17.17 7.51
CA ASN A 2 2.97 -15.97 7.82
C ASN A 2 2.87 -15.81 9.34
N TRP A 3 3.27 -14.67 9.86
CA TRP A 3 3.23 -14.32 11.27
C TRP A 3 2.40 -13.06 11.45
N GLN A 4 1.50 -13.10 12.42
CA GLN A 4 0.69 -11.94 12.76
C GLN A 4 0.62 -11.79 14.28
N VAL A 5 0.77 -10.56 14.73
CA VAL A 5 0.57 -10.16 16.12
C VAL A 5 -0.35 -8.95 16.14
N GLU A 6 -1.25 -8.91 17.11
CA GLU A 6 -2.17 -7.79 17.33
C GLU A 6 -2.24 -7.49 18.81
N ALA A 7 -2.27 -6.20 19.14
CA ALA A 7 -2.44 -5.69 20.48
C ALA A 7 -3.52 -4.61 20.49
N ASN A 8 -4.48 -4.76 21.39
CA ASN A 8 -5.54 -3.79 21.65
C ASN A 8 -5.37 -3.25 23.06
N MET A 9 -5.43 -1.94 23.23
CA MET A 9 -5.28 -1.30 24.53
C MET A 9 -6.21 -0.10 24.67
N GLU A 10 -6.74 0.09 25.86
CA GLU A 10 -7.38 1.34 26.26
C GLU A 10 -6.33 2.20 26.97
N ILE A 11 -5.95 3.31 26.34
CA ILE A 11 -4.90 4.21 26.89
C ILE A 11 -5.49 5.05 28.01
N LEU A 12 -6.66 5.61 27.76
CA LEU A 12 -7.45 6.38 28.70
C LEU A 12 -8.93 6.13 28.41
N ARG A 13 -9.81 6.50 29.34
CA ARG A 13 -11.25 6.35 29.15
C ARG A 13 -11.73 7.06 27.88
N GLY A 14 -12.24 6.27 26.93
CA GLY A 14 -12.67 6.74 25.63
C GLY A 14 -11.54 6.89 24.59
N TRP A 15 -10.30 6.49 24.91
CA TRP A 15 -9.18 6.46 23.98
C TRP A 15 -8.63 5.04 23.85
N THR A 16 -8.88 4.44 22.72
CA THR A 16 -8.41 3.09 22.37
C THR A 16 -7.34 3.14 21.28
N MET A 17 -6.43 2.20 21.32
CA MET A 17 -5.41 2.00 20.30
C MET A 17 -5.31 0.51 19.96
N THR A 18 -5.26 0.23 18.68
CA THR A 18 -4.98 -1.10 18.11
C THR A 18 -3.70 -1.02 17.32
N ALA A 19 -2.77 -1.90 17.58
CA ALA A 19 -1.57 -2.08 16.78
C ALA A 19 -1.50 -3.52 16.28
N ALA A 20 -1.32 -3.70 14.98
CA ALA A 20 -1.15 -5.01 14.37
C ALA A 20 0.06 -5.02 13.42
N PHE A 21 0.78 -6.12 13.43
CA PHE A 21 1.90 -6.35 12.53
C PHE A 21 1.80 -7.74 11.92
N ARG A 22 2.01 -7.81 10.61
CA ARG A 22 2.07 -9.05 9.86
C ARG A 22 3.36 -9.13 9.07
N TYR A 23 4.05 -10.24 9.19
CA TYR A 23 5.16 -10.62 8.34
C TYR A 23 4.75 -11.79 7.44
N THR A 24 5.10 -11.72 6.15
CA THR A 24 4.71 -12.71 5.14
C THR A 24 5.93 -13.08 4.30
N ASP A 25 6.36 -14.33 4.38
CA ASP A 25 7.37 -14.93 3.50
C ASP A 25 6.69 -15.97 2.61
N VAL A 26 6.32 -15.56 1.42
CA VAL A 26 5.69 -16.43 0.41
C VAL A 26 6.57 -16.50 -0.82
N LYS A 27 6.98 -17.71 -1.15
CA LYS A 27 7.80 -18.01 -2.32
C LYS A 27 7.02 -18.86 -3.30
N GLN A 28 7.32 -18.68 -4.56
CA GLN A 28 6.81 -19.50 -5.64
C GLN A 28 7.96 -20.00 -6.51
N THR A 29 7.79 -21.20 -7.05
CA THR A 29 8.72 -21.74 -8.04
C THR A 29 8.36 -21.14 -9.40
N SER A 30 9.33 -20.52 -10.06
CA SER A 30 9.19 -19.99 -11.41
C SER A 30 10.36 -20.42 -12.28
N PHE A 31 10.10 -20.65 -13.56
CA PHE A 31 11.14 -20.99 -14.51
C PHE A 31 11.95 -19.74 -14.88
N ASN A 32 13.25 -19.79 -14.70
CA ASN A 32 14.15 -18.74 -15.13
C ASN A 32 14.63 -19.03 -16.55
N THR A 33 14.15 -18.30 -17.53
CA THR A 33 14.50 -18.48 -18.94
C THR A 33 15.98 -18.21 -19.22
N THR A 34 16.60 -17.31 -18.47
CA THR A 34 18.02 -16.96 -18.64
C THR A 34 18.94 -18.06 -18.09
N ALA A 35 18.60 -18.60 -16.92
CA ALA A 35 19.37 -19.68 -16.28
C ALA A 35 18.92 -21.09 -16.73
N ASN A 36 17.80 -21.17 -17.47
CA ASN A 36 17.17 -22.41 -17.92
C ASN A 36 16.88 -23.42 -16.80
N GLU A 37 16.45 -22.90 -15.63
CA GLU A 37 16.17 -23.72 -14.44
C GLU A 37 14.97 -23.20 -13.64
N TRP A 38 14.38 -24.10 -12.82
CA TRP A 38 13.35 -23.74 -11.87
C TRP A 38 13.98 -23.12 -10.62
N GLN A 39 13.56 -21.90 -10.28
CA GLN A 39 14.08 -21.18 -9.11
C GLN A 39 12.93 -20.84 -8.15
N LEU A 40 13.22 -20.99 -6.87
CA LEU A 40 12.32 -20.56 -5.79
C LEU A 40 12.53 -19.06 -5.54
N ARG A 41 11.49 -18.25 -5.77
CA ARG A 41 11.55 -16.79 -5.70
C ARG A 41 10.42 -16.23 -4.86
N ASP A 42 10.60 -15.02 -4.35
CA ASP A 42 9.54 -14.27 -3.68
C ASP A 42 8.34 -14.08 -4.62
N LYS A 43 7.13 -14.27 -4.11
CA LYS A 43 5.91 -14.05 -4.90
C LYS A 43 5.80 -12.57 -5.27
N PRO A 44 5.57 -12.22 -6.56
CA PRO A 44 5.41 -10.84 -6.98
C PRO A 44 4.21 -10.16 -6.32
N LEU A 45 4.30 -8.83 -6.13
CA LEU A 45 3.26 -7.96 -5.58
C LEU A 45 2.79 -8.36 -4.16
N GLN A 46 3.64 -9.11 -3.44
CA GLN A 46 3.38 -9.50 -2.07
C GLN A 46 4.32 -8.73 -1.14
N ASN A 47 3.72 -7.87 -0.31
CA ASN A 47 4.48 -7.14 0.71
C ASN A 47 5.03 -8.11 1.76
N LYS A 48 6.31 -8.00 2.09
CA LYS A 48 6.97 -8.82 3.11
C LYS A 48 6.43 -8.55 4.51
N PHE A 49 6.04 -7.30 4.77
CA PHE A 49 5.39 -6.96 6.03
C PHE A 49 4.26 -5.95 5.81
N LYS A 50 3.32 -5.93 6.75
CA LYS A 50 2.33 -4.86 6.91
C LYS A 50 2.18 -4.54 8.38
N GLY A 51 2.22 -3.25 8.70
CA GLY A 51 1.92 -2.72 10.02
C GLY A 51 0.70 -1.81 9.95
N ILE A 52 -0.13 -1.84 10.99
CA ILE A 52 -1.25 -0.93 11.14
C ILE A 52 -1.32 -0.45 12.58
N ILE A 53 -1.52 0.83 12.77
CA ILE A 53 -1.81 1.44 14.06
C ILE A 53 -3.08 2.26 13.88
N THR A 54 -4.12 1.89 14.60
CA THR A 54 -5.38 2.63 14.63
C THR A 54 -5.58 3.19 16.03
N THR A 55 -5.88 4.47 16.12
CA THR A 55 -6.24 5.12 17.37
C THR A 55 -7.61 5.78 17.24
N SER A 56 -8.46 5.59 18.24
CA SER A 56 -9.81 6.12 18.28
C SER A 56 -10.03 6.82 19.62
N TYR A 57 -10.38 8.08 19.56
CA TYR A 57 -10.75 8.86 20.73
C TYR A 57 -12.19 9.34 20.65
N GLN A 58 -12.99 8.98 21.64
CA GLN A 58 -14.37 9.42 21.80
C GLN A 58 -14.47 10.35 23.00
N THR A 59 -15.05 11.52 22.81
CA THR A 59 -15.27 12.51 23.88
C THR A 59 -16.16 11.95 24.99
N PRO A 60 -16.02 12.42 26.25
CA PRO A 60 -16.79 11.90 27.40
C PRO A 60 -18.30 11.90 27.18
N LEU A 61 -18.85 12.88 26.46
CA LEU A 61 -20.27 12.96 26.13
C LEU A 61 -20.67 12.13 24.90
N LYS A 62 -19.71 11.38 24.32
CA LYS A 62 -19.90 10.57 23.09
C LYS A 62 -20.47 11.36 21.91
N THR A 63 -20.20 12.66 21.86
CA THR A 63 -20.70 13.55 20.80
C THR A 63 -19.73 13.67 19.63
N TRP A 64 -18.44 13.43 19.87
CA TRP A 64 -17.38 13.43 18.86
C TRP A 64 -16.53 12.19 18.97
N GLN A 65 -16.10 11.70 17.82
CA GLN A 65 -15.10 10.65 17.69
C GLN A 65 -14.06 11.05 16.65
N PHE A 66 -12.81 10.79 16.98
CA PHE A 66 -11.64 11.05 16.14
C PHE A 66 -10.93 9.73 15.92
N ASP A 67 -10.82 9.31 14.68
CA ASP A 67 -10.15 8.09 14.29
C ASP A 67 -8.95 8.44 13.41
N LEU A 68 -7.81 7.84 13.71
CA LEU A 68 -6.60 7.97 12.92
C LEU A 68 -6.00 6.59 12.72
N THR A 69 -5.69 6.26 11.47
CA THR A 69 -5.05 5.00 11.11
C THR A 69 -3.79 5.27 10.32
N ALA A 70 -2.67 4.77 10.82
CA ALA A 70 -1.41 4.72 10.10
C ALA A 70 -1.16 3.30 9.62
N GLN A 71 -0.97 3.12 8.33
CA GLN A 71 -0.67 1.85 7.71
C GLN A 71 0.73 1.91 7.08
N PHE A 72 1.54 0.89 7.35
CA PHE A 72 2.88 0.73 6.81
C PHE A 72 2.90 -0.49 5.91
N ASN A 73 3.13 -0.27 4.62
CA ASN A 73 3.22 -1.33 3.63
C ASN A 73 4.69 -1.60 3.34
N GLY A 74 5.13 -2.82 3.53
CA GLY A 74 6.51 -3.24 3.32
C GLY A 74 6.89 -3.36 1.85
N GLU A 75 8.14 -3.64 1.62
CA GLU A 75 8.65 -3.93 0.27
C GLU A 75 8.02 -5.19 -0.31
N GLY A 76 7.92 -5.24 -1.64
CA GLY A 76 7.48 -6.41 -2.37
C GLY A 76 8.19 -6.51 -3.71
N ARG A 77 8.39 -7.75 -4.18
CA ARG A 77 9.00 -8.01 -5.49
C ARG A 77 8.08 -7.57 -6.60
N MET A 78 8.63 -6.88 -7.61
CA MET A 78 7.92 -6.58 -8.84
C MET A 78 7.87 -7.81 -9.75
N PRO A 79 6.85 -7.95 -10.63
CA PRO A 79 6.81 -8.98 -11.66
C PRO A 79 8.04 -8.94 -12.56
N ASP A 80 8.35 -10.10 -13.17
CA ASP A 80 9.43 -10.17 -14.16
C ASP A 80 9.06 -9.31 -15.39
N GLY A 81 10.05 -8.61 -15.93
CA GLY A 81 9.83 -7.68 -17.05
C GLY A 81 9.45 -6.25 -16.62
N PHE A 82 9.27 -5.99 -15.33
CA PHE A 82 9.05 -4.63 -14.86
C PHE A 82 10.29 -3.76 -15.12
N VAL A 83 10.07 -2.58 -15.70
CA VAL A 83 11.12 -1.58 -15.95
C VAL A 83 10.92 -0.43 -14.97
N VAL A 84 11.98 -0.10 -14.22
CA VAL A 84 11.93 1.01 -13.26
C VAL A 84 11.74 2.32 -14.05
N PRO A 85 10.72 3.14 -13.70
CA PRO A 85 10.55 4.43 -14.31
C PRO A 85 11.77 5.33 -14.10
N GLU A 86 12.15 6.07 -15.12
CA GLU A 86 13.30 6.96 -15.06
C GLU A 86 13.12 8.02 -13.96
N GLY A 87 14.15 8.18 -13.13
CA GLY A 87 14.10 9.12 -12.01
C GLY A 87 13.31 8.69 -10.78
N SER A 88 12.64 7.52 -10.81
CA SER A 88 11.89 7.05 -9.65
C SER A 88 12.80 6.53 -8.54
N SER A 89 12.58 7.03 -7.33
CA SER A 89 13.26 6.58 -6.11
C SER A 89 12.47 5.50 -5.34
N GLN A 90 11.32 5.07 -5.86
CA GLN A 90 10.41 4.13 -5.18
C GLN A 90 10.83 2.67 -5.28
N TYR A 91 11.85 2.38 -6.05
CA TYR A 91 12.31 1.01 -6.31
C TYR A 91 13.74 0.79 -5.84
N THR A 92 14.07 -0.48 -5.65
CA THR A 92 15.41 -0.94 -5.35
C THR A 92 15.66 -2.28 -6.06
N SER A 93 16.93 -2.59 -6.33
CA SER A 93 17.29 -3.87 -6.98
C SER A 93 18.10 -4.73 -6.02
N HIS A 94 17.69 -5.98 -5.84
CA HIS A 94 18.40 -6.99 -5.06
C HIS A 94 18.49 -8.30 -5.85
N ASN A 95 19.68 -8.86 -5.98
CA ASN A 95 19.93 -10.13 -6.65
C ASN A 95 19.35 -10.20 -8.08
N GLY A 96 19.37 -9.08 -8.82
CA GLY A 96 18.81 -9.01 -10.17
C GLY A 96 17.30 -8.87 -10.26
N TYR A 97 16.60 -8.74 -9.13
CA TYR A 97 15.15 -8.50 -9.07
C TYR A 97 14.84 -7.09 -8.57
N ILE A 98 13.75 -6.54 -9.08
CA ILE A 98 13.26 -5.22 -8.70
C ILE A 98 12.23 -5.38 -7.59
N TYR A 99 12.36 -4.54 -6.57
CA TYR A 99 11.43 -4.46 -5.44
C TYR A 99 10.92 -3.03 -5.32
N HIS A 100 9.61 -2.87 -5.06
CA HIS A 100 9.13 -1.57 -4.58
C HIS A 100 9.52 -1.39 -3.12
N LYS A 101 9.83 -0.16 -2.72
CA LYS A 101 10.13 0.18 -1.33
C LYS A 101 8.88 0.19 -0.47
N TRP A 102 9.08 0.19 0.85
CA TRP A 102 8.00 0.38 1.81
C TRP A 102 7.40 1.78 1.69
N TYR A 103 6.13 1.92 2.03
CA TYR A 103 5.43 3.21 2.03
C TYR A 103 4.38 3.28 3.13
N PRO A 104 4.19 4.49 3.72
CA PRO A 104 3.14 4.75 4.68
C PRO A 104 1.86 5.25 4.01
N GLN A 105 0.73 4.94 4.61
CA GLN A 105 -0.57 5.57 4.33
C GLN A 105 -1.18 6.05 5.64
N LEU A 106 -1.74 7.24 5.62
CA LEU A 106 -2.43 7.82 6.77
C LEU A 106 -3.89 8.10 6.38
N LEU A 107 -4.80 7.61 7.23
CA LEU A 107 -6.23 7.81 7.09
C LEU A 107 -6.75 8.47 8.35
N GLY A 108 -7.68 9.42 8.21
CA GLY A 108 -8.28 10.11 9.35
C GLY A 108 -9.77 10.29 9.15
N GLN A 109 -10.52 10.23 10.25
CA GLN A 109 -11.95 10.46 10.24
C GLN A 109 -12.37 11.21 11.50
N ILE A 110 -13.26 12.16 11.33
CA ILE A 110 -13.93 12.87 12.44
C ILE A 110 -15.42 12.60 12.30
N THR A 111 -16.04 12.11 13.38
CA THR A 111 -17.47 11.82 13.43
C THR A 111 -18.13 12.67 14.48
N LYS A 112 -19.22 13.34 14.13
CA LYS A 112 -20.12 14.03 15.04
C LYS A 112 -21.41 13.23 15.20
N PHE A 113 -21.72 12.86 16.46
CA PHE A 113 -22.96 12.18 16.79
C PHE A 113 -24.01 13.18 17.28
N PHE A 114 -25.21 13.04 16.76
CA PHE A 114 -26.42 13.70 17.21
C PHE A 114 -27.35 12.64 17.80
N ARG A 115 -28.49 13.04 18.31
CA ARG A 115 -29.40 12.12 19.02
C ARG A 115 -29.90 10.97 18.15
N THR A 116 -30.16 11.22 16.86
CA THR A 116 -30.81 10.26 15.94
C THR A 116 -30.00 10.03 14.66
N TRP A 117 -28.92 10.77 14.43
CA TRP A 117 -28.08 10.68 13.24
C TRP A 117 -26.64 11.06 13.57
N SER A 118 -25.74 10.79 12.65
CA SER A 118 -24.34 11.20 12.72
C SER A 118 -23.87 11.71 11.37
N ILE A 119 -22.86 12.57 11.39
CA ILE A 119 -22.14 13.01 10.22
C ILE A 119 -20.66 12.72 10.43
N TYR A 120 -19.99 12.31 9.38
CA TYR A 120 -18.55 12.10 9.40
C TYR A 120 -17.88 12.80 8.20
N LEU A 121 -16.62 13.17 8.43
CA LEU A 121 -15.69 13.64 7.42
C LEU A 121 -14.43 12.80 7.54
N GLY A 122 -14.04 12.15 6.44
CA GLY A 122 -12.84 11.33 6.37
C GLY A 122 -11.91 11.79 5.27
N ALA A 123 -10.63 11.52 5.46
CA ALA A 123 -9.57 11.69 4.47
C ALA A 123 -8.76 10.41 4.39
N GLU A 124 -8.49 9.94 3.17
CA GLU A 124 -7.65 8.79 2.88
C GLU A 124 -6.37 9.25 2.22
N ASN A 125 -5.33 8.43 2.35
CA ASN A 125 -4.01 8.70 1.79
C ASN A 125 -3.49 10.14 2.09
N MET A 126 -3.62 10.58 3.35
CA MET A 126 -3.16 11.91 3.79
C MET A 126 -1.65 12.12 3.63
N THR A 127 -0.89 11.04 3.44
CA THR A 127 0.54 11.07 3.08
C THR A 127 0.75 11.48 1.63
N ASN A 128 -0.31 11.50 0.81
CA ASN A 128 -0.27 11.72 -0.64
C ASN A 128 0.76 10.81 -1.34
N PHE A 129 0.97 9.61 -0.79
CA PHE A 129 1.83 8.63 -1.43
C PHE A 129 1.11 8.05 -2.65
N ARG A 130 1.79 8.03 -3.79
CA ARG A 130 1.30 7.43 -5.01
C ARG A 130 2.43 6.73 -5.75
N GLN A 131 2.08 5.69 -6.48
CA GLN A 131 3.02 4.98 -7.33
C GLN A 131 3.41 5.84 -8.53
N ASP A 132 4.72 5.88 -8.82
CA ASP A 132 5.23 6.48 -10.05
C ASP A 132 4.91 5.55 -11.24
N ASN A 133 4.33 6.09 -12.32
CA ASN A 133 4.02 5.36 -13.54
C ASN A 133 3.28 4.02 -13.27
N PRO A 134 2.07 4.05 -12.68
CA PRO A 134 1.36 2.83 -12.28
C PRO A 134 0.92 1.95 -13.46
N ILE A 135 0.79 2.51 -14.64
CA ILE A 135 0.34 1.84 -15.85
C ILE A 135 1.43 1.98 -16.91
N VAL A 136 1.86 0.84 -17.47
CA VAL A 136 2.80 0.79 -18.58
C VAL A 136 2.04 0.86 -19.90
N GLY A 137 2.55 1.62 -20.88
CA GLY A 137 1.96 1.73 -22.21
C GLY A 137 2.36 3.04 -22.90
N GLU A 138 1.88 3.22 -24.13
CA GLU A 138 2.05 4.45 -24.88
C GLU A 138 1.23 5.58 -24.25
N ARG A 139 1.86 6.71 -24.00
CA ARG A 139 1.20 7.87 -23.37
C ARG A 139 0.45 8.68 -24.42
N LEU A 140 -0.80 9.02 -24.11
CA LEU A 140 -1.64 9.87 -24.99
C LEU A 140 -1.19 11.34 -24.94
N GLU A 141 -0.64 11.78 -23.79
CA GLU A 141 -0.10 13.12 -23.64
C GLU A 141 1.27 13.07 -22.93
N ALA A 142 2.24 13.81 -23.45
CA ALA A 142 3.62 13.82 -22.95
C ALA A 142 3.77 14.38 -21.51
N LYS A 143 2.75 15.01 -20.96
CA LYS A 143 2.80 15.67 -19.66
C LYS A 143 2.05 14.97 -18.53
N ASP A 144 1.16 14.01 -18.83
CA ASP A 144 0.35 13.37 -17.81
C ASP A 144 0.52 11.86 -17.84
N GLU A 145 1.21 11.35 -16.83
CA GLU A 145 1.52 9.92 -16.67
C GLU A 145 0.28 9.03 -16.46
N ARG A 146 -0.88 9.64 -16.23
CA ARG A 146 -2.15 8.95 -15.99
C ARG A 146 -2.89 8.57 -17.26
N TYR A 147 -2.58 9.25 -18.37
CA TYR A 147 -3.26 9.04 -19.66
C TYR A 147 -2.46 8.10 -20.55
N VAL A 148 -2.58 6.83 -20.30
CA VAL A 148 -1.99 5.77 -21.12
C VAL A 148 -3.04 5.25 -22.10
N ASN A 149 -2.62 5.05 -23.35
CA ASN A 149 -3.48 4.46 -24.38
C ASN A 149 -3.79 2.99 -24.04
N PRO A 150 -5.04 2.64 -23.66
CA PRO A 150 -5.39 1.26 -23.32
C PRO A 150 -5.37 0.30 -24.51
N GLN A 151 -5.25 0.82 -25.74
CA GLN A 151 -5.16 0.04 -26.97
C GLN A 151 -3.72 -0.13 -27.45
N SER A 152 -2.74 0.43 -26.73
CA SER A 152 -1.33 0.23 -27.07
C SER A 152 -0.92 -1.24 -26.89
N ALA A 153 -0.06 -1.73 -27.75
CA ALA A 153 0.43 -3.11 -27.69
C ALA A 153 1.18 -3.44 -26.38
N ASN A 154 1.65 -2.41 -25.67
CA ASN A 154 2.41 -2.52 -24.43
C ASN A 154 1.59 -2.12 -23.20
N PHE A 155 0.26 -2.00 -23.32
CA PHE A 155 -0.59 -1.65 -22.18
C PHE A 155 -0.54 -2.74 -21.11
N ASP A 156 -0.10 -2.38 -19.91
CA ASP A 156 -0.08 -3.26 -18.74
C ASP A 156 -0.46 -2.50 -17.47
N ALA A 157 -1.58 -2.86 -16.88
CA ALA A 157 -2.06 -2.36 -15.61
C ALA A 157 -1.85 -3.36 -14.45
N SER A 158 -1.20 -4.49 -14.69
CA SER A 158 -0.97 -5.53 -13.68
C SER A 158 0.15 -5.19 -12.69
N MET A 159 0.90 -4.11 -12.94
CA MET A 159 2.06 -3.68 -12.15
C MET A 159 1.71 -2.70 -11.01
N ILE A 160 0.41 -2.52 -10.72
CA ILE A 160 -0.04 -1.62 -9.65
C ILE A 160 0.17 -2.28 -8.29
N TRP A 161 0.92 -1.62 -7.40
CA TRP A 161 1.24 -2.09 -6.05
C TRP A 161 0.89 -1.09 -4.94
N ALA A 162 0.62 0.17 -5.30
CA ALA A 162 0.33 1.26 -4.38
C ALA A 162 -0.83 2.14 -4.91
N PRO A 163 -1.32 3.10 -4.12
CA PRO A 163 -2.31 4.06 -4.59
C PRO A 163 -1.84 4.79 -5.85
N ILE A 164 -2.77 4.99 -6.77
CA ILE A 164 -2.54 5.74 -8.02
C ILE A 164 -3.05 7.19 -7.91
N HIS A 165 -3.83 7.48 -6.87
CA HIS A 165 -4.35 8.79 -6.53
C HIS A 165 -4.02 9.15 -5.08
N GLY A 166 -3.79 10.40 -4.83
CA GLY A 166 -3.63 11.00 -3.51
C GLY A 166 -4.77 11.93 -3.17
#